data_1d4b44d45f41ba90d52429db090eb664
#
_entry.id   1d4b44d45f41ba90d52429db090eb664
#
_cell.length_a   1.000
_cell.length_b   1.000
_cell.length_c   1.000
_cell.angle_alpha   90.00
_cell.angle_beta   90.00
_cell.angle_gamma   90.00
#
_symmetry.space_group_name_H-M   'P 1'
#
loop_
_entity.id
_entity.type
_entity.pdbx_description
1 polymer ?
#
loop_
_entity_poly.entity_id
_entity_poly.type
_entity_poly.pdbx_seq_one_letter_code
_entity_poly.pdbx_strand_id
1 'polypeptide(L)'
;MTTAKRIALVAAVLATVAGCSSDLDDLQARITEVKSRPGGRIEPLPEVKPYETFSYAATSLRSPFVQGMPATAMAPGALRPDFNRPREFLEQFSLDTLRMVGTLRMNGRTYGLIQTQDGLVHRVLPGNRVGQSDGRITAVEEGKISLIEIVTDGMGGFIERPAAIALSE
;
A
#
# COMPACT_ATOMS: atom_id res chain seq x y z
N MET A 1 -4.49 -92.97 39.62
CA MET A 1 -4.16 -91.58 39.86
C MET A 1 -4.91 -91.11 41.04
N THR A 2 -4.25 -90.98 42.20
CA THR A 2 -4.88 -90.78 43.48
C THR A 2 -5.59 -89.43 43.54
N THR A 3 -6.76 -89.44 44.21
CA THR A 3 -7.65 -88.26 44.40
C THR A 3 -6.89 -87.02 44.92
N ALA A 4 -5.83 -87.23 45.67
CA ALA A 4 -4.92 -86.17 46.13
C ALA A 4 -4.22 -85.40 44.99
N LYS A 5 -3.84 -86.02 43.91
CA LYS A 5 -3.24 -85.34 42.72
C LYS A 5 -4.27 -84.52 41.94
N ARG A 6 -5.49 -84.93 41.94
CA ARG A 6 -6.58 -84.18 41.27
C ARG A 6 -6.94 -82.90 42.06
N ILE A 7 -6.99 -83.07 43.37
CA ILE A 7 -7.26 -81.91 44.28
C ILE A 7 -6.09 -80.85 44.19
N ALA A 8 -4.86 -81.32 44.16
CA ALA A 8 -3.72 -80.44 44.02
C ALA A 8 -3.69 -79.71 42.66
N LEU A 9 -4.12 -80.36 41.62
CA LEU A 9 -4.17 -79.74 40.27
C LEU A 9 -5.32 -78.74 40.15
N VAL A 10 -6.45 -78.96 40.77
CA VAL A 10 -7.59 -78.06 40.84
C VAL A 10 -7.20 -76.81 41.71
N ALA A 11 -6.53 -77.01 42.81
CA ALA A 11 -6.03 -75.88 43.66
C ALA A 11 -5.02 -75.04 42.94
N ALA A 12 -4.10 -75.58 42.15
CA ALA A 12 -3.14 -74.83 41.34
C ALA A 12 -3.79 -74.03 40.24
N VAL A 13 -4.84 -74.52 39.59
CA VAL A 13 -5.62 -73.81 38.56
C VAL A 13 -6.44 -72.71 39.20
N LEU A 14 -7.03 -72.88 40.35
CA LEU A 14 -7.73 -71.76 41.09
C LEU A 14 -6.77 -70.65 41.51
N ALA A 15 -5.57 -70.98 41.92
CA ALA A 15 -4.56 -69.98 42.31
C ALA A 15 -4.10 -69.09 41.16
N THR A 16 -4.08 -69.61 39.95
CA THR A 16 -3.69 -68.82 38.77
C THR A 16 -4.79 -67.85 38.26
N VAL A 17 -6.05 -68.14 38.58
CA VAL A 17 -7.19 -67.26 38.20
C VAL A 17 -7.33 -66.07 39.18
N ALA A 18 -6.89 -66.20 40.42
CA ALA A 18 -6.99 -65.13 41.44
C ALA A 18 -5.96 -63.97 41.23
N GLY A 19 -4.97 -64.13 40.34
CA GLY A 19 -3.91 -63.15 40.16
C GLY A 19 -4.22 -61.99 39.21
N CYS A 20 -5.38 -61.96 38.55
CA CYS A 20 -5.66 -60.94 37.50
C CYS A 20 -6.52 -59.77 37.93
N SER A 21 -6.80 -59.57 39.23
CA SER A 21 -7.75 -58.51 39.67
C SER A 21 -7.12 -57.26 40.20
N SER A 22 -5.79 -57.13 40.24
CA SER A 22 -5.14 -56.01 40.94
C SER A 22 -4.84 -54.75 40.10
N ASP A 23 -4.84 -54.90 38.76
CA ASP A 23 -4.45 -53.75 37.90
C ASP A 23 -5.57 -52.70 37.66
N LEU A 24 -6.82 -53.07 37.85
CA LEU A 24 -7.97 -52.19 37.66
C LEU A 24 -8.23 -51.26 38.83
N ASP A 25 -7.92 -51.71 40.05
CA ASP A 25 -8.14 -50.95 41.25
C ASP A 25 -7.19 -49.76 41.36
N ASP A 26 -5.94 -49.92 40.89
CA ASP A 26 -4.95 -48.83 40.84
C ASP A 26 -5.38 -47.74 39.82
N LEU A 27 -5.90 -48.17 38.67
CA LEU A 27 -6.44 -47.22 37.66
C LEU A 27 -7.67 -46.48 38.19
N GLN A 28 -8.57 -47.15 38.89
CA GLN A 28 -9.75 -46.51 39.49
C GLN A 28 -9.35 -45.52 40.59
N ALA A 29 -8.38 -45.89 41.42
CA ALA A 29 -7.82 -45.00 42.44
C ALA A 29 -7.21 -43.75 41.81
N ARG A 30 -6.47 -43.93 40.72
CA ARG A 30 -5.87 -42.83 39.97
C ARG A 30 -6.90 -41.89 39.34
N ILE A 31 -7.93 -42.46 38.71
CA ILE A 31 -9.06 -41.68 38.16
C ILE A 31 -9.80 -40.90 39.24
N THR A 32 -10.00 -41.48 40.40
CA THR A 32 -10.67 -40.83 41.51
C THR A 32 -9.80 -39.67 42.07
N GLU A 33 -8.50 -39.93 42.21
CA GLU A 33 -7.54 -38.88 42.59
C GLU A 33 -7.54 -37.70 41.63
N VAL A 34 -7.48 -37.98 40.28
CA VAL A 34 -7.50 -36.92 39.27
C VAL A 34 -8.82 -36.15 39.25
N LYS A 35 -9.94 -36.86 39.44
CA LYS A 35 -11.26 -36.22 39.51
C LYS A 35 -11.48 -35.39 40.79
N SER A 36 -10.82 -35.74 41.90
CA SER A 36 -10.90 -35.01 43.15
C SER A 36 -10.01 -33.77 43.18
N ARG A 37 -9.10 -33.63 42.23
CA ARG A 37 -8.29 -32.41 42.13
C ARG A 37 -9.21 -31.23 41.84
N PRO A 38 -9.17 -30.18 42.62
CA PRO A 38 -9.95 -28.98 42.33
C PRO A 38 -9.52 -28.46 40.97
N GLY A 39 -10.47 -28.23 40.08
CA GLY A 39 -10.23 -27.61 38.78
C GLY A 39 -9.48 -26.30 38.97
N GLY A 40 -8.46 -26.07 38.12
CA GLY A 40 -7.73 -24.81 38.14
C GLY A 40 -8.70 -23.64 38.05
N ARG A 41 -8.38 -22.54 38.73
CA ARG A 41 -9.14 -21.29 38.64
C ARG A 41 -9.17 -20.85 37.18
N ILE A 42 -10.35 -20.89 36.60
CA ILE A 42 -10.57 -20.38 35.23
C ILE A 42 -10.50 -18.86 35.36
N GLU A 43 -9.57 -18.22 34.65
CA GLU A 43 -9.53 -16.77 34.57
C GLU A 43 -10.84 -16.27 33.97
N PRO A 44 -11.48 -15.25 34.54
CA PRO A 44 -12.67 -14.66 33.96
C PRO A 44 -12.33 -14.14 32.57
N LEU A 45 -13.25 -14.35 31.63
CA LEU A 45 -13.10 -13.81 30.29
C LEU A 45 -12.90 -12.29 30.38
N PRO A 46 -11.98 -11.71 29.57
CA PRO A 46 -11.80 -10.28 29.53
C PRO A 46 -13.13 -9.61 29.14
N GLU A 47 -13.49 -8.57 29.88
CA GLU A 47 -14.67 -7.76 29.58
C GLU A 47 -14.49 -7.16 28.19
N VAL A 48 -15.32 -7.56 27.26
CA VAL A 48 -15.38 -6.98 25.92
C VAL A 48 -15.99 -5.59 26.09
N LYS A 49 -15.17 -4.55 26.01
CA LYS A 49 -15.66 -3.17 25.94
C LYS A 49 -16.54 -3.04 24.71
N PRO A 50 -17.77 -2.52 24.85
CA PRO A 50 -18.63 -2.29 23.70
C PRO A 50 -17.89 -1.36 22.72
N TYR A 51 -17.81 -1.80 21.48
CA TYR A 51 -17.25 -1.01 20.40
C TYR A 51 -18.19 0.16 20.12
N GLU A 52 -17.68 1.39 20.25
CA GLU A 52 -18.42 2.58 19.84
C GLU A 52 -18.49 2.60 18.32
N THR A 53 -19.69 2.44 17.79
CA THR A 53 -19.93 2.52 16.35
C THR A 53 -19.72 3.96 15.89
N PHE A 54 -18.69 4.18 15.07
CA PHE A 54 -18.47 5.47 14.44
C PHE A 54 -19.56 5.71 13.39
N SER A 55 -20.36 6.75 13.61
CA SER A 55 -21.33 7.19 12.62
C SER A 55 -20.66 8.19 11.68
N TYR A 56 -20.60 7.84 10.39
CA TYR A 56 -20.05 8.73 9.38
C TYR A 56 -21.00 9.90 9.12
N ALA A 57 -20.71 11.04 9.70
CA ALA A 57 -21.53 12.27 9.61
C ALA A 57 -21.13 13.20 8.45
N ALA A 58 -20.36 12.69 7.47
CA ALA A 58 -19.83 13.52 6.39
C ALA A 58 -20.65 13.44 5.08
N THR A 59 -21.90 13.02 5.16
CA THR A 59 -22.81 12.96 3.98
C THR A 59 -23.07 14.34 3.34
N SER A 60 -22.91 15.41 4.12
CA SER A 60 -23.00 16.80 3.63
C SER A 60 -21.65 17.34 3.12
N LEU A 61 -20.57 16.65 3.37
CA LEU A 61 -19.26 17.04 2.85
C LEU A 61 -19.11 16.58 1.41
N ARG A 62 -18.32 17.33 0.67
CA ARG A 62 -18.02 17.00 -0.71
C ARG A 62 -17.34 15.65 -0.81
N SER A 63 -17.80 14.81 -1.75
CA SER A 63 -17.16 13.53 -2.03
C SER A 63 -15.69 13.73 -2.45
N PRO A 64 -14.73 13.00 -1.88
CA PRO A 64 -13.32 13.09 -2.30
C PRO A 64 -13.08 12.60 -3.73
N PHE A 65 -14.03 11.88 -4.31
CA PHE A 65 -13.96 11.38 -5.68
C PHE A 65 -14.56 12.33 -6.72
N VAL A 66 -15.25 13.39 -6.27
CA VAL A 66 -15.68 14.46 -7.18
C VAL A 66 -14.51 15.43 -7.30
N GLN A 67 -13.96 15.50 -8.51
CA GLN A 67 -12.88 16.43 -8.83
C GLN A 67 -13.31 17.85 -8.44
N GLY A 68 -12.63 18.45 -7.47
CA GLY A 68 -12.86 19.83 -7.11
C GLY A 68 -12.37 20.73 -8.23
N MET A 69 -13.23 21.57 -8.71
CA MET A 69 -12.70 22.73 -9.41
C MET A 69 -11.75 23.45 -8.43
N PRO A 70 -10.46 23.55 -8.73
CA PRO A 70 -9.59 24.41 -7.94
C PRO A 70 -10.24 25.80 -7.89
N ALA A 71 -10.17 26.46 -6.72
CA ALA A 71 -10.74 27.79 -6.52
C ALA A 71 -10.14 28.86 -7.48
N THR A 72 -9.14 28.48 -8.24
CA THR A 72 -8.51 29.22 -9.34
C THR A 72 -9.07 28.85 -10.72
N ALA A 73 -10.25 28.20 -10.82
CA ALA A 73 -10.97 28.16 -12.07
C ALA A 73 -11.36 29.59 -12.44
N MET A 74 -10.38 30.32 -12.97
CA MET A 74 -10.59 31.62 -13.59
C MET A 74 -11.66 31.47 -14.65
N ALA A 75 -12.44 32.52 -14.82
CA ALA A 75 -13.55 32.59 -15.76
C ALA A 75 -13.24 31.89 -17.09
N PRO A 76 -14.21 31.17 -17.68
CA PRO A 76 -14.04 30.53 -18.98
C PRO A 76 -13.56 31.56 -20.01
N GLY A 77 -12.30 31.43 -20.47
CA GLY A 77 -11.73 32.31 -21.46
C GLY A 77 -10.33 32.87 -21.17
N ALA A 78 -9.83 32.79 -19.93
CA ALA A 78 -8.55 33.39 -19.56
C ALA A 78 -7.32 32.47 -19.79
N LEU A 79 -7.52 31.16 -19.74
CA LEU A 79 -6.49 30.15 -19.96
C LEU A 79 -6.82 29.35 -21.24
N ARG A 80 -6.32 29.85 -22.36
CA ARG A 80 -6.43 29.12 -23.63
C ARG A 80 -5.03 28.98 -24.22
N PRO A 81 -4.62 27.76 -24.63
CA PRO A 81 -3.41 27.61 -25.43
C PRO A 81 -3.48 28.50 -26.66
N ASP A 82 -2.42 29.20 -26.97
CA ASP A 82 -2.34 29.99 -28.21
C ASP A 82 -1.96 29.04 -29.37
N PHE A 83 -2.97 28.61 -30.11
CA PHE A 83 -2.79 27.73 -31.26
C PHE A 83 -2.23 28.42 -32.49
N ASN A 84 -2.20 29.76 -32.52
CA ASN A 84 -1.76 30.52 -33.69
C ASN A 84 -0.25 30.83 -33.66
N ARG A 85 0.45 30.50 -32.59
CA ARG A 85 1.91 30.71 -32.50
C ARG A 85 2.70 29.55 -33.12
N PRO A 86 3.90 29.82 -33.63
CA PRO A 86 4.80 28.76 -34.04
C PRO A 86 5.18 27.90 -32.81
N ARG A 87 5.09 26.60 -32.95
CA ARG A 87 5.49 25.66 -31.88
C ARG A 87 6.99 25.53 -31.82
N GLU A 88 7.52 25.47 -30.59
CA GLU A 88 8.92 25.14 -30.36
C GLU A 88 9.17 23.64 -30.61
N PHE A 89 10.41 23.28 -30.94
CA PHE A 89 10.75 21.89 -31.28
C PHE A 89 10.39 20.89 -30.19
N LEU A 90 10.63 21.24 -28.91
CA LEU A 90 10.35 20.37 -27.76
C LEU A 90 8.86 20.19 -27.45
N GLU A 91 7.98 20.96 -28.06
CA GLU A 91 6.52 20.77 -27.93
C GLU A 91 5.98 19.60 -28.79
N GLN A 92 6.80 19.03 -29.64
CA GLN A 92 6.43 17.84 -30.43
C GLN A 92 6.49 16.55 -29.59
N PHE A 93 7.23 16.59 -28.48
CA PHE A 93 7.48 15.45 -27.63
C PHE A 93 6.55 15.47 -26.39
N SER A 94 6.13 14.28 -25.95
CA SER A 94 5.47 14.15 -24.64
C SER A 94 6.46 14.42 -23.51
N LEU A 95 6.01 15.03 -22.42
CA LEU A 95 6.86 15.34 -21.27
C LEU A 95 7.56 14.08 -20.72
N ASP A 96 6.87 12.95 -20.71
CA ASP A 96 7.37 11.66 -20.21
C ASP A 96 8.57 11.12 -21.05
N THR A 97 8.72 11.63 -22.25
CA THR A 97 9.80 11.20 -23.16
C THR A 97 11.03 12.12 -23.11
N LEU A 98 10.90 13.23 -22.42
CA LEU A 98 11.95 14.21 -22.24
C LEU A 98 12.69 13.97 -20.92
N ARG A 99 14.01 14.02 -20.96
CA ARG A 99 14.86 13.80 -19.78
C ARG A 99 15.78 15.00 -19.57
N MET A 100 15.86 15.47 -18.35
CA MET A 100 16.88 16.44 -17.99
C MET A 100 18.21 15.71 -17.79
N VAL A 101 19.24 16.15 -18.50
CA VAL A 101 20.60 15.57 -18.44
C VAL A 101 21.59 16.48 -17.73
N GLY A 102 21.19 17.68 -17.34
CA GLY A 102 22.04 18.60 -16.59
C GLY A 102 21.67 20.05 -16.79
N THR A 103 22.55 20.92 -16.31
CA THR A 103 22.48 22.36 -16.49
C THR A 103 23.75 22.91 -17.11
N LEU A 104 23.65 23.99 -17.83
CA LEU A 104 24.78 24.72 -18.40
C LEU A 104 24.71 26.19 -18.00
N ARG A 105 25.75 26.70 -17.35
CA ARG A 105 25.85 28.13 -17.05
C ARG A 105 26.71 28.82 -18.10
N MET A 106 26.11 29.77 -18.79
CA MET A 106 26.79 30.53 -19.84
C MET A 106 26.27 32.00 -19.84
N ASN A 107 27.16 32.97 -19.93
CA ASN A 107 26.85 34.42 -19.96
C ASN A 107 25.94 34.85 -18.78
N GLY A 108 26.18 34.32 -17.58
CA GLY A 108 25.38 34.63 -16.38
C GLY A 108 23.97 34.05 -16.35
N ARG A 109 23.59 33.18 -17.33
CA ARG A 109 22.31 32.50 -17.39
C ARG A 109 22.49 31.01 -17.20
N THR A 110 21.57 30.38 -16.50
CA THR A 110 21.52 28.92 -16.34
C THR A 110 20.51 28.35 -17.32
N TYR A 111 20.99 27.47 -18.17
CA TYR A 111 20.22 26.72 -19.16
C TYR A 111 19.95 25.31 -18.61
N GLY A 112 18.75 24.80 -18.80
CA GLY A 112 18.46 23.39 -18.64
C GLY A 112 18.85 22.64 -19.91
N LEU A 113 19.38 21.44 -19.75
CA LEU A 113 19.69 20.54 -20.85
C LEU A 113 18.65 19.41 -20.86
N ILE A 114 17.84 19.36 -21.91
CA ILE A 114 16.81 18.35 -22.11
C ILE A 114 17.21 17.45 -23.26
N GLN A 115 17.27 16.15 -23.00
CA GLN A 115 17.49 15.13 -24.01
C GLN A 115 16.17 14.57 -24.53
N THR A 116 16.03 14.48 -25.82
CA THR A 116 14.93 13.83 -26.53
C THR A 116 15.20 12.34 -26.74
N GLN A 117 14.20 11.57 -27.17
CA GLN A 117 14.33 10.12 -27.43
C GLN A 117 15.39 9.77 -28.48
N ASP A 118 15.62 10.64 -29.45
CA ASP A 118 16.64 10.52 -30.49
C ASP A 118 18.06 10.79 -29.99
N GLY A 119 18.22 11.09 -28.68
CA GLY A 119 19.50 11.36 -28.06
C GLY A 119 20.00 12.80 -28.23
N LEU A 120 19.25 13.65 -28.90
CA LEU A 120 19.63 15.06 -29.10
C LEU A 120 19.43 15.85 -27.79
N VAL A 121 20.38 16.74 -27.49
CA VAL A 121 20.31 17.57 -26.30
C VAL A 121 20.02 19.03 -26.70
N HIS A 122 18.93 19.55 -26.13
CA HIS A 122 18.45 20.90 -26.36
C HIS A 122 18.65 21.78 -25.12
N ARG A 123 19.04 23.02 -25.34
CA ARG A 123 19.17 24.03 -24.28
C ARG A 123 17.85 24.76 -24.13
N VAL A 124 17.38 24.87 -22.87
CA VAL A 124 16.14 25.57 -22.55
C VAL A 124 16.36 26.62 -21.45
N LEU A 125 15.54 27.64 -21.47
CA LEU A 125 15.49 28.71 -20.47
C LEU A 125 14.09 28.83 -19.89
N PRO A 126 13.93 29.49 -18.72
CA PRO A 126 12.62 29.96 -18.28
C PRO A 126 11.93 30.78 -19.38
N GLY A 127 10.66 30.45 -19.65
CA GLY A 127 9.87 31.01 -20.74
C GLY A 127 9.79 30.17 -22.00
N ASN A 128 10.74 29.25 -22.26
CA ASN A 128 10.61 28.27 -23.35
C ASN A 128 9.46 27.30 -23.12
N ARG A 129 9.00 26.69 -24.19
CA ARG A 129 7.90 25.73 -24.14
C ARG A 129 8.36 24.33 -24.46
N VAL A 130 7.77 23.37 -23.73
CA VAL A 130 8.09 21.95 -23.82
C VAL A 130 6.85 21.11 -23.60
N GLY A 131 6.80 19.95 -24.23
CA GLY A 131 5.68 19.03 -24.06
C GLY A 131 4.46 19.37 -24.92
N GLN A 132 3.64 18.37 -25.18
CA GLN A 132 2.47 18.49 -26.05
C GLN A 132 1.31 19.30 -25.42
N SER A 133 1.35 19.46 -24.10
CA SER A 133 0.32 20.16 -23.32
C SER A 133 0.65 21.64 -23.06
N ASP A 134 1.33 22.29 -23.99
CA ASP A 134 1.69 23.72 -23.93
C ASP A 134 2.46 24.10 -22.65
N GLY A 135 3.35 23.20 -22.22
CA GLY A 135 4.14 23.34 -21.00
C GLY A 135 5.12 24.49 -21.08
N ARG A 136 5.01 25.50 -20.21
CA ARG A 136 5.93 26.63 -20.12
C ARG A 136 6.89 26.47 -18.95
N ILE A 137 8.18 26.53 -19.23
CA ILE A 137 9.23 26.45 -18.22
C ILE A 137 9.17 27.70 -17.34
N THR A 138 9.06 27.49 -16.03
CA THR A 138 9.02 28.57 -15.02
C THR A 138 10.37 28.76 -14.33
N ALA A 139 11.07 27.66 -14.05
CA ALA A 139 12.39 27.71 -13.40
C ALA A 139 13.28 26.55 -13.87
N VAL A 140 14.60 26.81 -13.87
CA VAL A 140 15.65 25.81 -14.12
C VAL A 140 16.53 25.74 -12.89
N GLU A 141 16.49 24.61 -12.20
CA GLU A 141 17.29 24.31 -11.02
C GLU A 141 18.32 23.20 -11.37
N GLU A 142 19.28 22.96 -10.50
CA GLU A 142 20.34 21.96 -10.77
C GLU A 142 19.79 20.53 -10.90
N GLY A 143 18.72 20.19 -10.13
CA GLY A 143 18.13 18.85 -10.10
C GLY A 143 16.81 18.70 -10.84
N LYS A 144 16.19 19.77 -11.30
CA LYS A 144 14.89 19.73 -11.99
C LYS A 144 14.63 20.99 -12.83
N ILE A 145 13.78 20.82 -13.81
CA ILE A 145 13.17 21.90 -14.59
C ILE A 145 11.69 21.95 -14.22
N SER A 146 11.27 23.04 -13.59
CA SER A 146 9.86 23.27 -13.22
C SER A 146 9.13 23.93 -14.38
N LEU A 147 7.89 23.48 -14.63
CA LEU A 147 7.05 24.02 -15.71
C LEU A 147 5.58 24.00 -15.32
N ILE A 148 4.77 24.71 -16.06
CA ILE A 148 3.30 24.71 -15.94
C ILE A 148 2.74 24.28 -17.28
N GLU A 149 1.93 23.21 -17.28
CA GLU A 149 1.20 22.74 -18.44
C GLU A 149 -0.23 23.29 -18.45
N ILE A 150 -0.79 23.44 -19.65
CA ILE A 150 -2.20 23.75 -19.83
C ILE A 150 -2.91 22.48 -20.30
N VAL A 151 -3.75 21.92 -19.43
CA VAL A 151 -4.49 20.70 -19.71
C VAL A 151 -5.98 20.96 -19.70
N THR A 152 -6.75 20.14 -20.43
CA THR A 152 -8.21 20.25 -20.44
C THR A 152 -8.79 19.75 -19.12
N ASP A 153 -9.81 20.43 -18.61
CA ASP A 153 -10.53 20.07 -17.38
C ASP A 153 -11.60 18.97 -17.60
N GLY A 154 -11.74 18.50 -18.83
CA GLY A 154 -12.78 17.52 -19.22
C GLY A 154 -14.18 18.12 -19.40
N MET A 155 -14.38 19.40 -19.08
CA MET A 155 -15.65 20.12 -19.22
C MET A 155 -15.61 21.18 -20.33
N GLY A 156 -14.56 21.17 -21.15
CA GLY A 156 -14.35 22.11 -22.25
C GLY A 156 -13.56 23.37 -21.84
N GLY A 157 -13.10 23.45 -20.59
CA GLY A 157 -12.18 24.45 -20.08
C GLY A 157 -10.72 23.96 -20.06
N PHE A 158 -9.83 24.87 -19.63
CA PHE A 158 -8.40 24.59 -19.46
C PHE A 158 -7.98 24.95 -18.04
N ILE A 159 -7.09 24.14 -17.48
CA ILE A 159 -6.50 24.37 -16.15
C ILE A 159 -4.97 24.33 -16.24
N GLU A 160 -4.31 25.10 -15.40
CA GLU A 160 -2.86 24.99 -15.22
C GLU A 160 -2.51 23.83 -14.29
N ARG A 161 -1.57 23.01 -14.71
CA ARG A 161 -1.03 21.91 -13.93
C ARG A 161 0.48 22.09 -13.77
N PRO A 162 1.00 22.19 -12.54
CA PRO A 162 2.43 22.21 -12.31
C PRO A 162 3.03 20.83 -12.63
N ALA A 163 4.15 20.84 -13.33
CA ALA A 163 4.91 19.65 -13.68
C ALA A 163 6.41 19.93 -13.55
N ALA A 164 7.22 18.89 -13.51
CA ALA A 164 8.67 19.00 -13.46
C ALA A 164 9.35 17.87 -14.21
N ILE A 165 10.49 18.17 -14.84
CA ILE A 165 11.39 17.17 -15.43
C ILE A 165 12.59 17.07 -14.48
N ALA A 166 12.75 15.92 -13.81
CA ALA A 166 13.86 15.67 -12.91
C ALA A 166 15.13 15.32 -13.68
N LEU A 167 16.28 15.57 -13.03
CA LEU A 167 17.59 15.13 -13.53
C LEU A 167 17.60 13.60 -13.60
N SER A 168 17.95 13.08 -14.76
CA SER A 168 18.15 11.64 -14.98
C SER A 168 19.54 11.25 -14.49
N GLU A 169 19.62 10.34 -13.52
CA GLU A 169 20.85 9.67 -13.09
C GLU A 169 21.30 8.63 -14.13
#